data_7238c07afd6c06ff07ab973c8636472a
#
_entry.id   7238c07afd6c06ff07ab973c8636472a
#
_cell.length_a   1.000
_cell.length_b   1.000
_cell.length_c   1.000
_cell.angle_alpha   90.00
_cell.angle_beta   90.00
_cell.angle_gamma   90.00
#
_symmetry.space_group_name_H-M   'P 1'
#
loop_
_entity.id
_entity.type
_entity.pdbx_description
1 polymer ?
#
loop_
_entity_poly.entity_id
_entity_poly.type
_entity_poly.pdbx_seq_one_letter_code
_entity_poly.pdbx_strand_id
1 'polypeptide(L)'
;MCIRDSYITLSFYQDYEWTIVADQQIERYFEVESQIGAAEIDVDQLTAKAYVPKGTDLSDLKVTRLKLGPADITTMTPPIDELTSFESVRYVYVTYHGFEEKWSLYVEVTDTKIRFTQVDAWSGVIWAYAEGNSAAELGFRYRKTGEETWIEVDKEQINISGGAFDTCITGLTPETQYEVVAYSGSDETEVASVTTEAAPQLPNGGFEEWETIDKVVYPYLADGIHFWNSGNKGASIGNATPTDKTTDVRPGTSGIYAAQLSSKLAGLVGVTKLAAGNLFTGIFYGIRNITHGIVCFGQPFEARPTALHGWFKYNQGMLTNVGSTQPPGINLKVGDPDNGMIYIAVGTWTPEEYGISQGEQFGSAENPIAIDTRNPSSFFDPASPAVIGYGQLPLTTSYSEWQEFTIPLKYVATNRKPTHIVVVCSASRWGDYFIGSTSSVLVVDDLELIYDRLDKTGE
;
A
#
# COMPACT_ATOMS: atom_id res chain seq x y z
N MET A 1 -11.40 -4.35 21.30
CA MET A 1 -10.58 -5.50 20.82
C MET A 1 -10.92 -6.72 21.63
N CYS A 2 -11.60 -7.71 21.06
CA CYS A 2 -11.86 -8.97 21.77
C CYS A 2 -10.68 -9.90 21.53
N ILE A 3 -9.73 -9.92 22.45
CA ILE A 3 -8.67 -10.92 22.48
C ILE A 3 -9.23 -12.14 23.17
N ARG A 4 -9.38 -13.26 22.47
CA ARG A 4 -9.65 -14.57 23.06
C ARG A 4 -8.37 -15.36 23.00
N ASP A 5 -7.80 -15.60 24.17
CA ASP A 5 -6.71 -16.53 24.31
C ASP A 5 -7.28 -17.95 24.38
N SER A 6 -6.92 -18.78 23.43
CA SER A 6 -7.21 -20.21 23.44
C SER A 6 -5.90 -20.97 23.67
N TYR A 7 -5.90 -21.87 24.66
CA TYR A 7 -4.72 -22.66 24.97
C TYR A 7 -4.86 -24.04 24.35
N ILE A 8 -3.80 -24.47 23.66
CA ILE A 8 -3.69 -25.82 23.11
C ILE A 8 -2.47 -26.47 23.75
N THR A 9 -2.66 -27.58 24.40
CA THR A 9 -1.56 -28.40 24.90
C THR A 9 -1.22 -29.46 23.88
N LEU A 10 0.02 -29.43 23.37
CA LEU A 10 0.58 -30.44 22.47
C LEU A 10 1.57 -31.27 23.26
N SER A 11 1.27 -32.55 23.43
CA SER A 11 2.09 -33.50 24.17
C SER A 11 2.88 -34.37 23.20
N PHE A 12 4.22 -34.18 23.17
CA PHE A 12 5.16 -34.99 22.37
C PHE A 12 6.53 -34.98 23.03
N TYR A 13 6.87 -35.94 23.85
CA TYR A 13 8.01 -36.01 24.78
C TYR A 13 7.94 -35.04 25.96
N GLN A 14 7.36 -33.87 25.81
CA GLN A 14 7.03 -32.90 26.86
C GLN A 14 5.79 -32.13 26.43
N ASP A 15 5.08 -31.58 27.40
CA ASP A 15 3.90 -30.76 27.15
C ASP A 15 4.34 -29.35 26.74
N TYR A 16 3.74 -28.82 25.67
CA TYR A 16 3.90 -27.44 25.21
C TYR A 16 2.55 -26.76 25.34
N GLU A 17 2.53 -25.60 25.94
CA GLU A 17 1.37 -24.73 26.00
C GLU A 17 1.52 -23.61 24.96
N TRP A 18 0.53 -23.49 24.11
CA TRP A 18 0.49 -22.47 23.06
C TRP A 18 -0.69 -21.54 23.32
N THR A 19 -0.43 -20.23 23.26
CA THR A 19 -1.48 -19.21 23.27
C THR A 19 -1.81 -18.83 21.84
N ILE A 20 -3.07 -19.03 21.43
CA ILE A 20 -3.56 -18.56 20.13
C ILE A 20 -4.31 -17.25 20.38
N VAL A 21 -3.78 -16.16 19.86
CA VAL A 21 -4.42 -14.84 19.88
C VAL A 21 -5.11 -14.62 18.54
N ALA A 22 -6.42 -14.40 18.56
CA ALA A 22 -7.19 -14.00 17.39
C ALA A 22 -7.65 -12.55 17.57
N ASP A 23 -7.22 -11.66 16.68
CA ASP A 23 -7.64 -10.27 16.64
C ASP A 23 -8.65 -10.09 15.49
N GLN A 24 -9.88 -9.72 15.83
CA GLN A 24 -10.93 -9.40 14.87
C GLN A 24 -11.09 -7.90 14.80
N GLN A 25 -10.80 -7.31 13.63
CA GLN A 25 -11.09 -5.92 13.36
C GLN A 25 -12.61 -5.72 13.28
N ILE A 26 -13.17 -5.01 14.24
CA ILE A 26 -14.61 -4.69 14.30
C ILE A 26 -14.76 -3.20 14.03
N GLU A 27 -15.36 -2.86 12.91
CA GLU A 27 -15.81 -1.48 12.68
C GLU A 27 -16.92 -1.16 13.67
N ARG A 28 -16.75 -0.08 14.45
CA ARG A 28 -17.73 0.39 15.44
C ARG A 28 -18.14 1.82 15.14
N TYR A 29 -19.40 2.12 15.36
CA TYR A 29 -19.92 3.49 15.25
C TYR A 29 -21.07 3.72 16.23
N PHE A 30 -21.21 4.98 16.62
CA PHE A 30 -22.31 5.53 17.41
C PHE A 30 -22.69 6.88 16.79
N GLU A 31 -23.91 6.98 16.27
CA GLU A 31 -24.39 8.17 15.58
C GLU A 31 -25.73 8.62 16.17
N VAL A 32 -25.85 9.92 16.42
CA VAL A 32 -27.08 10.58 16.91
C VAL A 32 -27.51 11.67 15.93
N GLU A 33 -28.77 12.12 16.04
CA GLU A 33 -29.28 13.23 15.24
C GLU A 33 -28.43 14.50 15.48
N SER A 34 -28.15 15.26 14.41
CA SER A 34 -27.36 16.51 14.45
C SER A 34 -25.94 16.37 15.02
N GLN A 35 -25.37 15.19 14.98
CA GLN A 35 -24.00 14.96 15.44
C GLN A 35 -22.99 15.82 14.68
N ILE A 36 -21.97 16.30 15.39
CA ILE A 36 -20.78 16.94 14.82
C ILE A 36 -19.66 15.92 14.80
N GLY A 37 -19.18 15.58 13.62
CA GLY A 37 -18.07 14.63 13.44
C GLY A 37 -18.44 13.17 13.73
N ALA A 38 -17.43 12.32 13.82
CA ALA A 38 -17.57 10.93 14.25
C ALA A 38 -17.54 10.83 15.77
N ALA A 39 -18.17 9.80 16.32
CA ALA A 39 -18.05 9.51 17.74
C ALA A 39 -16.66 8.99 18.09
N GLU A 40 -16.15 9.39 19.24
CA GLU A 40 -14.95 8.81 19.85
C GLU A 40 -15.29 7.45 20.45
N ILE A 41 -14.66 6.39 19.96
CA ILE A 41 -14.87 5.00 20.42
C ILE A 41 -13.63 4.53 21.17
N ASP A 42 -13.75 4.25 22.47
CA ASP A 42 -12.71 3.64 23.27
C ASP A 42 -13.11 2.20 23.61
N VAL A 43 -12.44 1.24 22.98
CA VAL A 43 -12.73 -0.19 23.14
C VAL A 43 -12.19 -0.78 24.44
N ASP A 44 -11.19 -0.15 25.02
CA ASP A 44 -10.59 -0.62 26.29
C ASP A 44 -11.44 -0.16 27.48
N GLN A 45 -12.04 1.02 27.38
CA GLN A 45 -12.95 1.57 28.39
C GLN A 45 -14.41 1.21 28.13
N LEU A 46 -14.74 0.62 26.98
CA LEU A 46 -16.10 0.35 26.52
C LEU A 46 -16.97 1.62 26.53
N THR A 47 -16.45 2.69 25.94
CA THR A 47 -17.16 3.98 25.85
C THR A 47 -17.32 4.42 24.42
N ALA A 48 -18.43 5.11 24.13
CA ALA A 48 -18.65 5.83 22.88
C ALA A 48 -19.19 7.23 23.20
N LYS A 49 -18.54 8.27 22.65
CA LYS A 49 -18.88 9.67 22.90
C LYS A 49 -19.18 10.39 21.60
N ALA A 50 -20.38 10.93 21.48
CA ALA A 50 -20.78 11.77 20.37
C ALA A 50 -20.89 13.25 20.80
N TYR A 51 -20.72 14.18 19.84
CA TYR A 51 -20.85 15.61 20.06
C TYR A 51 -22.01 16.15 19.24
N VAL A 52 -22.78 17.08 19.84
CA VAL A 52 -23.91 17.77 19.19
C VAL A 52 -23.80 19.29 19.37
N PRO A 53 -24.41 20.10 18.47
CA PRO A 53 -24.38 21.56 18.58
C PRO A 53 -24.99 22.03 19.89
N LYS A 54 -24.50 23.16 20.40
CA LYS A 54 -25.10 23.87 21.51
C LYS A 54 -26.57 24.24 21.22
N GLY A 55 -27.44 23.89 22.15
CA GLY A 55 -28.88 24.09 22.02
C GLY A 55 -29.66 22.85 21.56
N THR A 56 -28.97 21.73 21.27
CA THR A 56 -29.62 20.45 21.04
C THR A 56 -30.32 19.97 22.30
N ASP A 57 -31.56 19.51 22.17
CA ASP A 57 -32.31 18.92 23.27
C ASP A 57 -31.88 17.49 23.54
N LEU A 58 -31.07 17.29 24.59
CA LEU A 58 -30.59 16.00 24.98
C LEU A 58 -31.68 15.10 25.61
N SER A 59 -32.84 15.65 25.98
CA SER A 59 -33.93 14.85 26.54
C SER A 59 -34.73 14.08 25.48
N ASP A 60 -34.68 14.53 24.21
CA ASP A 60 -35.35 13.90 23.06
C ASP A 60 -34.37 13.80 21.88
N LEU A 61 -33.24 13.13 22.08
CA LEU A 61 -32.21 12.92 21.06
C LEU A 61 -32.16 11.45 20.64
N LYS A 62 -32.35 11.18 19.36
CA LYS A 62 -32.39 9.83 18.81
C LYS A 62 -31.02 9.34 18.33
N VAL A 63 -30.76 8.05 18.59
CA VAL A 63 -29.64 7.35 17.96
C VAL A 63 -30.06 6.95 16.53
N THR A 64 -29.27 7.37 15.55
CA THR A 64 -29.52 7.08 14.12
C THR A 64 -28.84 5.79 13.67
N ARG A 65 -27.63 5.53 14.19
CA ARG A 65 -26.90 4.29 13.90
C ARG A 65 -26.06 3.85 15.12
N LEU A 66 -26.02 2.55 15.39
CA LEU A 66 -25.21 2.00 16.48
C LEU A 66 -24.70 0.61 16.09
N LYS A 67 -23.39 0.41 16.17
CA LYS A 67 -22.74 -0.88 16.01
C LYS A 67 -21.53 -0.92 16.95
N LEU A 68 -21.56 -1.79 17.94
CA LEU A 68 -20.51 -1.91 18.96
C LEU A 68 -19.85 -3.30 18.98
N GLY A 69 -20.40 -4.26 18.22
CA GLY A 69 -19.88 -5.62 18.10
C GLY A 69 -19.85 -6.10 16.65
N PRO A 70 -19.45 -7.37 16.40
CA PRO A 70 -19.46 -7.98 15.07
C PRO A 70 -20.85 -7.96 14.45
N ALA A 71 -20.93 -7.73 13.12
CA ALA A 71 -22.20 -7.86 12.40
C ALA A 71 -22.75 -9.29 12.52
N ASP A 72 -24.07 -9.44 12.33
CA ASP A 72 -24.81 -10.70 12.21
C ASP A 72 -24.90 -11.58 13.48
N ILE A 73 -24.09 -11.35 14.52
CA ILE A 73 -24.07 -12.17 15.74
C ILE A 73 -24.23 -11.36 17.03
N THR A 74 -24.36 -10.04 16.92
CA THR A 74 -24.45 -9.13 18.05
C THR A 74 -25.90 -8.86 18.40
N THR A 75 -26.26 -8.98 19.68
CA THR A 75 -27.50 -8.44 20.24
C THR A 75 -27.17 -7.28 21.18
N MET A 76 -28.03 -6.27 21.20
CA MET A 76 -27.88 -5.07 22.05
C MET A 76 -29.13 -4.86 22.90
N THR A 77 -28.94 -4.52 24.16
CA THR A 77 -30.01 -4.24 25.10
C THR A 77 -29.65 -2.98 25.92
N PRO A 78 -30.49 -1.93 25.94
CA PRO A 78 -31.75 -1.78 25.21
C PRO A 78 -31.54 -1.70 23.69
N PRO A 79 -32.55 -1.94 22.86
CA PRO A 79 -32.48 -1.72 21.42
C PRO A 79 -32.37 -0.22 21.10
N ILE A 80 -31.93 0.08 19.86
CA ILE A 80 -31.58 1.45 19.45
C ILE A 80 -32.74 2.46 19.59
N ASP A 81 -33.94 2.02 19.32
CA ASP A 81 -35.17 2.84 19.37
C ASP A 81 -35.60 3.22 20.82
N GLU A 82 -35.06 2.57 21.83
CA GLU A 82 -35.25 2.94 23.24
C GLU A 82 -34.19 3.92 23.75
N LEU A 83 -33.16 4.26 22.93
CA LEU A 83 -32.10 5.21 23.27
C LEU A 83 -32.49 6.63 22.80
N THR A 84 -33.40 7.27 23.52
CA THR A 84 -34.00 8.55 23.11
C THR A 84 -33.66 9.75 24.00
N SER A 85 -32.86 9.59 25.04
CA SER A 85 -32.43 10.69 25.92
C SER A 85 -31.00 10.49 26.37
N PHE A 86 -30.21 11.57 26.33
CA PHE A 86 -28.79 11.61 26.70
C PHE A 86 -28.45 12.72 27.70
N GLU A 87 -29.42 13.16 28.52
CA GLU A 87 -29.15 14.05 29.66
C GLU A 87 -28.17 13.43 30.67
N SER A 88 -28.01 12.11 30.60
CA SER A 88 -27.04 11.33 31.37
C SER A 88 -26.52 10.17 30.54
N VAL A 89 -25.41 9.56 30.99
CA VAL A 89 -24.83 8.37 30.34
C VAL A 89 -25.88 7.28 30.14
N ARG A 90 -25.87 6.68 28.92
CA ARG A 90 -26.68 5.51 28.61
C ARG A 90 -25.80 4.28 28.58
N TYR A 91 -26.33 3.17 29.09
CA TYR A 91 -25.66 1.90 29.08
C TYR A 91 -26.31 0.96 28.08
N VAL A 92 -25.48 0.31 27.26
CA VAL A 92 -25.91 -0.70 26.32
C VAL A 92 -25.12 -1.98 26.58
N TYR A 93 -25.83 -3.08 26.79
CA TYR A 93 -25.24 -4.40 26.92
C TYR A 93 -25.15 -5.03 25.53
N VAL A 94 -23.95 -5.35 25.14
CA VAL A 94 -23.61 -5.88 23.81
C VAL A 94 -23.17 -7.32 23.98
N THR A 95 -23.96 -8.26 23.43
CA THR A 95 -23.70 -9.70 23.58
C THR A 95 -23.36 -10.34 22.25
N TYR A 96 -22.22 -11.01 22.16
CA TYR A 96 -21.79 -11.81 21.02
C TYR A 96 -20.82 -12.92 21.48
N HIS A 97 -20.78 -14.05 20.78
CA HIS A 97 -19.98 -15.23 21.14
C HIS A 97 -20.11 -15.69 22.60
N GLY A 98 -21.23 -15.40 23.27
CA GLY A 98 -21.48 -15.73 24.67
C GLY A 98 -20.77 -14.82 25.69
N PHE A 99 -20.23 -13.68 25.25
CA PHE A 99 -19.72 -12.61 26.11
C PHE A 99 -20.70 -11.45 26.12
N GLU A 100 -20.74 -10.75 27.23
CA GLU A 100 -21.50 -9.53 27.41
C GLU A 100 -20.53 -8.39 27.76
N GLU A 101 -20.60 -7.29 27.01
CA GLU A 101 -19.88 -6.05 27.24
C GLU A 101 -20.86 -4.96 27.62
N LYS A 102 -20.56 -4.20 28.68
CA LYS A 102 -21.35 -3.06 29.10
C LYS A 102 -20.72 -1.78 28.56
N TRP A 103 -21.29 -1.25 27.50
CA TRP A 103 -20.87 0.02 26.89
C TRP A 103 -21.55 1.20 27.55
N SER A 104 -20.80 2.31 27.69
CA SER A 104 -21.27 3.61 28.18
C SER A 104 -21.33 4.59 26.99
N LEU A 105 -22.53 5.09 26.69
CA LEU A 105 -22.75 6.05 25.62
C LEU A 105 -22.92 7.45 26.21
N TYR A 106 -22.14 8.39 25.69
CA TYR A 106 -22.15 9.80 26.09
C TYR A 106 -22.51 10.68 24.93
N VAL A 107 -23.28 11.75 25.18
CA VAL A 107 -23.46 12.85 24.25
C VAL A 107 -23.09 14.14 24.96
N GLU A 108 -22.18 14.92 24.36
CA GLU A 108 -21.73 16.21 24.87
C GLU A 108 -22.09 17.31 23.87
N VAL A 109 -22.42 18.50 24.39
CA VAL A 109 -22.65 19.67 23.53
C VAL A 109 -21.34 20.37 23.24
N THR A 110 -21.17 20.83 21.98
CA THR A 110 -19.99 21.56 21.52
C THR A 110 -20.35 22.90 20.89
N ASP A 111 -19.45 23.87 21.00
CA ASP A 111 -19.54 25.13 20.25
C ASP A 111 -18.91 25.01 18.85
N THR A 112 -18.20 23.91 18.53
CA THR A 112 -17.66 23.65 17.21
C THR A 112 -18.81 23.37 16.25
N LYS A 113 -18.85 24.08 15.13
CA LYS A 113 -19.87 23.91 14.08
C LYS A 113 -19.33 23.11 12.90
N ILE A 114 -18.09 23.38 12.56
CA ILE A 114 -17.35 22.71 11.49
C ILE A 114 -15.84 22.90 11.72
N ARG A 115 -15.05 21.90 11.34
CA ARG A 115 -13.58 21.97 11.34
C ARG A 115 -12.98 21.02 10.32
N PHE A 116 -11.81 21.37 9.78
CA PHE A 116 -10.95 20.37 9.17
C PHE A 116 -10.31 19.48 10.23
N THR A 117 -10.23 18.18 9.96
CA THR A 117 -9.42 17.25 10.74
C THR A 117 -8.08 17.00 10.05
N GLN A 118 -8.07 17.07 8.70
CA GLN A 118 -6.86 16.85 7.90
C GLN A 118 -7.06 17.44 6.49
N VAL A 119 -6.01 18.03 5.93
CA VAL A 119 -5.94 18.41 4.51
C VAL A 119 -4.54 18.10 4.02
N ASP A 120 -4.42 17.17 3.05
CA ASP A 120 -3.15 16.74 2.48
C ASP A 120 -3.15 16.87 0.96
N ALA A 121 -2.19 17.64 0.45
CA ALA A 121 -1.96 17.75 -0.98
C ALA A 121 -0.90 16.75 -1.43
N TRP A 122 -1.24 15.92 -2.43
CA TRP A 122 -0.33 15.08 -3.18
C TRP A 122 -0.04 15.77 -4.54
N SER A 123 0.61 15.08 -5.46
CA SER A 123 1.00 15.70 -6.73
C SER A 123 -0.20 16.10 -7.60
N GLY A 124 -1.21 15.25 -7.73
CA GLY A 124 -2.38 15.49 -8.59
C GLY A 124 -3.72 15.53 -7.83
N VAL A 125 -3.70 15.30 -6.51
CA VAL A 125 -4.91 15.21 -5.70
C VAL A 125 -4.76 15.91 -4.35
N ILE A 126 -5.90 16.32 -3.76
CA ILE A 126 -5.97 16.79 -2.36
C ILE A 126 -6.97 15.90 -1.60
N TRP A 127 -6.51 15.33 -0.49
CA TRP A 127 -7.35 14.64 0.48
C TRP A 127 -7.80 15.64 1.55
N ALA A 128 -9.11 15.83 1.67
CA ALA A 128 -9.68 16.73 2.68
C ALA A 128 -10.65 15.95 3.56
N TYR A 129 -10.48 16.10 4.88
CA TYR A 129 -11.29 15.47 5.91
C TYR A 129 -11.83 16.54 6.83
N ALA A 130 -13.11 16.51 7.12
CA ALA A 130 -13.77 17.51 7.96
C ALA A 130 -14.87 16.88 8.82
N GLU A 131 -15.27 17.62 9.83
CA GLU A 131 -16.38 17.31 10.73
C GLU A 131 -17.35 18.48 10.77
N GLY A 132 -18.64 18.20 10.60
CA GLY A 132 -19.72 19.18 10.62
C GLY A 132 -21.00 18.58 11.15
N ASN A 133 -22.11 19.32 11.09
CA ASN A 133 -23.40 18.88 11.57
C ASN A 133 -24.03 17.87 10.60
N SER A 134 -24.27 16.63 11.05
CA SER A 134 -24.86 15.55 10.26
C SER A 134 -26.27 15.86 9.71
N ALA A 135 -26.99 16.82 10.29
CA ALA A 135 -28.29 17.27 9.81
C ALA A 135 -28.22 18.39 8.77
N ALA A 136 -27.03 18.94 8.50
CA ALA A 136 -26.82 19.99 7.52
C ALA A 136 -26.30 19.41 6.20
N GLU A 137 -26.35 20.19 5.14
CA GLU A 137 -25.66 19.86 3.89
C GLU A 137 -24.16 20.00 4.10
N LEU A 138 -23.41 18.91 3.87
CA LEU A 138 -21.96 18.84 4.02
C LEU A 138 -21.30 18.85 2.66
N GLY A 139 -20.18 19.58 2.53
CA GLY A 139 -19.46 19.64 1.27
C GLY A 139 -18.10 20.32 1.36
N PHE A 140 -17.42 20.32 0.21
CA PHE A 140 -16.14 20.98 0.01
C PHE A 140 -16.17 21.82 -1.25
N ARG A 141 -15.39 22.89 -1.23
CA ARG A 141 -15.06 23.67 -2.41
C ARG A 141 -13.59 24.02 -2.41
N TYR A 142 -13.04 24.19 -3.59
CA TYR A 142 -11.63 24.50 -3.75
C TYR A 142 -11.42 25.48 -4.90
N ARG A 143 -10.24 26.10 -4.93
CA ARG A 143 -9.78 26.90 -6.07
C ARG A 143 -8.25 26.92 -6.11
N LYS A 144 -7.70 27.23 -7.26
CA LYS A 144 -6.30 27.61 -7.37
C LYS A 144 -6.09 28.97 -6.70
N THR A 145 -5.04 29.11 -5.90
CA THR A 145 -4.76 30.38 -5.21
C THR A 145 -4.62 31.53 -6.21
N GLY A 146 -5.36 32.61 -5.97
CA GLY A 146 -5.42 33.78 -6.83
C GLY A 146 -6.57 33.77 -7.85
N GLU A 147 -7.30 32.68 -8.01
CA GLU A 147 -8.54 32.64 -8.79
C GLU A 147 -9.72 33.13 -7.93
N GLU A 148 -10.68 33.81 -8.57
CA GLU A 148 -11.85 34.34 -7.87
C GLU A 148 -12.94 33.28 -7.68
N THR A 149 -13.04 32.32 -8.61
CA THR A 149 -14.12 31.33 -8.66
C THR A 149 -13.80 30.09 -7.84
N TRP A 150 -14.70 29.76 -6.92
CA TRP A 150 -14.68 28.48 -6.19
C TRP A 150 -15.31 27.39 -7.05
N ILE A 151 -14.73 26.20 -7.02
CA ILE A 151 -15.22 24.98 -7.65
C ILE A 151 -15.80 24.10 -6.56
N GLU A 152 -17.09 23.79 -6.67
CA GLU A 152 -17.74 22.83 -5.76
C GLU A 152 -17.29 21.42 -6.08
N VAL A 153 -16.98 20.64 -5.02
CA VAL A 153 -16.72 19.21 -5.16
C VAL A 153 -18.05 18.48 -5.39
N ASP A 154 -18.08 17.60 -6.37
CA ASP A 154 -19.26 16.81 -6.67
C ASP A 154 -19.69 15.97 -5.45
N LYS A 155 -20.97 15.99 -5.13
CA LYS A 155 -21.55 15.26 -3.99
C LYS A 155 -21.29 13.75 -4.05
N GLU A 156 -21.18 13.19 -5.25
CA GLU A 156 -20.85 11.77 -5.45
C GLU A 156 -19.40 11.41 -5.04
N GLN A 157 -18.54 12.43 -4.96
CA GLN A 157 -17.13 12.27 -4.51
C GLN A 157 -16.95 12.48 -3.01
N ILE A 158 -18.00 12.84 -2.29
CA ILE A 158 -17.95 13.10 -0.85
C ILE A 158 -18.46 11.86 -0.11
N ASN A 159 -17.61 11.29 0.73
CA ASN A 159 -18.01 10.23 1.65
C ASN A 159 -18.51 10.88 2.95
N ILE A 160 -19.69 10.47 3.44
CA ILE A 160 -20.29 11.00 4.66
C ILE A 160 -20.60 9.83 5.60
N SER A 161 -20.15 9.94 6.85
CA SER A 161 -20.45 9.02 7.94
C SER A 161 -20.78 9.81 9.20
N GLY A 162 -22.07 9.92 9.51
CA GLY A 162 -22.54 10.84 10.55
C GLY A 162 -22.18 12.29 10.22
N GLY A 163 -21.51 12.97 11.13
CA GLY A 163 -21.00 14.33 10.90
C GLY A 163 -19.57 14.40 10.37
N ALA A 164 -18.88 13.28 10.18
CA ALA A 164 -17.58 13.22 9.52
C ALA A 164 -17.77 13.08 8.01
N PHE A 165 -16.96 13.78 7.24
CA PHE A 165 -17.00 13.70 5.78
C PHE A 165 -15.61 13.95 5.17
N ASP A 166 -15.36 13.31 4.05
CA ASP A 166 -14.09 13.42 3.35
C ASP A 166 -14.26 13.39 1.83
N THR A 167 -13.23 13.85 1.15
CA THR A 167 -13.15 13.80 -0.31
C THR A 167 -11.72 13.64 -0.79
N CYS A 168 -11.59 13.17 -2.03
CA CYS A 168 -10.36 13.26 -2.81
C CYS A 168 -10.61 14.17 -4.00
N ILE A 169 -10.11 15.39 -3.96
CA ILE A 169 -10.16 16.35 -5.06
C ILE A 169 -9.10 15.93 -6.10
N THR A 170 -9.48 15.78 -7.36
CA THR A 170 -8.66 15.20 -8.43
C THR A 170 -8.42 16.20 -9.57
N GLY A 171 -7.57 15.87 -10.54
CA GLY A 171 -7.31 16.70 -11.72
C GLY A 171 -6.49 17.95 -11.41
N LEU A 172 -5.68 17.93 -10.35
CA LEU A 172 -4.93 19.09 -9.91
C LEU A 172 -3.56 19.16 -10.62
N THR A 173 -3.07 20.38 -10.78
CA THR A 173 -1.74 20.63 -11.32
C THR A 173 -0.68 20.46 -10.25
N PRO A 174 0.40 19.69 -10.47
CA PRO A 174 1.53 19.60 -9.52
C PRO A 174 2.18 20.95 -9.25
N GLU A 175 2.86 21.06 -8.10
CA GLU A 175 3.61 22.26 -7.65
C GLU A 175 2.77 23.55 -7.66
N THR A 176 1.46 23.40 -7.39
CA THR A 176 0.49 24.50 -7.48
C THR A 176 -0.21 24.67 -6.14
N GLN A 177 -0.36 25.94 -5.71
CA GLN A 177 -1.06 26.27 -4.47
C GLN A 177 -2.57 26.31 -4.71
N TYR A 178 -3.31 25.62 -3.82
CA TYR A 178 -4.76 25.58 -3.79
C TYR A 178 -5.29 26.02 -2.43
N GLU A 179 -6.51 26.54 -2.45
CA GLU A 179 -7.30 26.87 -1.29
C GLU A 179 -8.50 25.94 -1.20
N VAL A 180 -8.77 25.39 -0.01
CA VAL A 180 -9.87 24.45 0.25
C VAL A 180 -10.70 24.97 1.41
N VAL A 181 -12.02 24.85 1.29
CA VAL A 181 -13.01 25.17 2.34
C VAL A 181 -13.95 23.99 2.47
N ALA A 182 -14.24 23.56 3.70
CA ALA A 182 -15.36 22.68 4.01
C ALA A 182 -16.54 23.49 4.52
N TYR A 183 -17.77 23.07 4.21
CA TYR A 183 -18.98 23.73 4.70
C TYR A 183 -19.99 22.73 5.30
N SER A 184 -20.79 23.23 6.24
CA SER A 184 -21.88 22.53 6.89
C SER A 184 -23.09 23.50 6.97
N GLY A 185 -23.98 23.40 5.98
CA GLY A 185 -25.04 24.39 5.74
C GLY A 185 -24.46 25.77 5.43
N SER A 186 -24.69 26.75 6.33
CA SER A 186 -24.15 28.11 6.19
C SER A 186 -22.81 28.35 6.91
N ASP A 187 -22.36 27.38 7.71
CA ASP A 187 -21.10 27.48 8.43
C ASP A 187 -19.95 26.95 7.58
N GLU A 188 -18.80 27.62 7.63
CA GLU A 188 -17.61 27.27 6.84
C GLU A 188 -16.38 27.20 7.72
N THR A 189 -15.40 26.39 7.31
CA THR A 189 -14.06 26.40 7.92
C THR A 189 -13.29 27.65 7.53
N GLU A 190 -12.19 27.92 8.24
CA GLU A 190 -11.17 28.78 7.67
C GLU A 190 -10.61 28.13 6.39
N VAL A 191 -10.06 28.98 5.49
CA VAL A 191 -9.46 28.53 4.25
C VAL A 191 -8.16 27.76 4.54
N ALA A 192 -8.11 26.52 4.15
CA ALA A 192 -6.87 25.75 4.18
C ALA A 192 -6.09 25.99 2.88
N SER A 193 -4.87 26.52 2.99
CA SER A 193 -3.95 26.70 1.86
C SER A 193 -2.95 25.54 1.82
N VAL A 194 -2.90 24.81 0.71
CA VAL A 194 -1.99 23.67 0.50
C VAL A 194 -1.34 23.76 -0.87
N THR A 195 -0.13 23.21 -0.99
CA THR A 195 0.59 23.17 -2.27
C THR A 195 0.75 21.72 -2.70
N THR A 196 0.33 21.40 -3.92
CA THR A 196 0.53 20.06 -4.50
C THR A 196 2.02 19.75 -4.67
N GLU A 197 2.38 18.48 -4.52
CA GLU A 197 3.76 18.01 -4.64
C GLU A 197 4.20 17.96 -6.11
N ALA A 198 5.52 17.83 -6.35
CA ALA A 198 6.04 17.50 -7.67
C ALA A 198 5.55 16.12 -8.11
N ALA A 199 5.52 15.87 -9.42
CA ALA A 199 5.12 14.60 -10.02
C ALA A 199 6.31 13.95 -10.79
N PRO A 200 7.39 13.53 -10.10
CA PRO A 200 8.55 12.95 -10.74
C PRO A 200 8.21 11.62 -11.39
N GLN A 201 8.81 11.34 -12.55
CA GLN A 201 8.69 10.06 -13.22
C GLN A 201 9.88 9.14 -12.94
N LEU A 202 9.72 7.86 -13.26
CA LEU A 202 10.78 6.86 -13.16
C LEU A 202 11.88 7.15 -14.17
N PRO A 203 13.14 7.41 -13.74
CA PRO A 203 14.25 7.51 -14.66
C PRO A 203 14.36 6.26 -15.53
N ASN A 204 14.57 6.43 -16.85
CA ASN A 204 14.63 5.34 -17.83
C ASN A 204 13.45 4.36 -17.75
N GLY A 205 12.23 4.86 -17.49
CA GLY A 205 11.01 4.02 -17.42
C GLY A 205 10.63 3.36 -18.74
N GLY A 206 11.07 3.92 -19.88
CA GLY A 206 10.96 3.33 -21.23
C GLY A 206 12.11 2.39 -21.60
N PHE A 207 13.09 2.17 -20.72
CA PHE A 207 14.21 1.24 -20.90
C PHE A 207 15.05 1.45 -22.17
N GLU A 208 15.28 2.69 -22.54
CA GLU A 208 16.10 3.05 -23.71
C GLU A 208 17.61 3.09 -23.40
N GLU A 209 17.98 3.29 -22.15
CA GLU A 209 19.36 3.43 -21.71
C GLU A 209 19.90 2.11 -21.18
N TRP A 210 20.91 1.58 -21.89
CA TRP A 210 21.59 0.34 -21.55
C TRP A 210 23.09 0.45 -21.82
N GLU A 211 23.90 -0.08 -20.90
CA GLU A 211 25.34 -0.19 -21.11
C GLU A 211 25.89 -1.53 -20.60
N THR A 212 26.97 -1.98 -21.25
CA THR A 212 27.72 -3.17 -20.80
C THR A 212 29.02 -2.71 -20.18
N ILE A 213 29.14 -2.88 -18.87
CA ILE A 213 30.35 -2.54 -18.09
C ILE A 213 30.93 -3.85 -17.57
N ASP A 214 32.21 -4.11 -17.82
CA ASP A 214 32.91 -5.32 -17.38
C ASP A 214 32.14 -6.63 -17.69
N LYS A 215 31.55 -6.71 -18.89
CA LYS A 215 30.71 -7.84 -19.38
C LYS A 215 29.35 -8.01 -18.68
N VAL A 216 28.96 -7.08 -17.84
CA VAL A 216 27.64 -7.06 -17.20
C VAL A 216 26.76 -6.02 -17.90
N VAL A 217 25.57 -6.43 -18.30
CA VAL A 217 24.57 -5.54 -18.90
C VAL A 217 23.81 -4.84 -17.79
N TYR A 218 23.75 -3.51 -17.83
CA TYR A 218 23.04 -2.66 -16.89
C TYR A 218 21.93 -1.87 -17.60
N PRO A 219 20.77 -1.64 -16.96
CA PRO A 219 19.68 -0.82 -17.49
C PRO A 219 19.88 0.67 -17.18
N TYR A 220 21.08 1.17 -17.45
CA TYR A 220 21.50 2.57 -17.32
C TYR A 220 22.82 2.82 -18.05
N LEU A 221 23.18 4.06 -18.30
CA LEU A 221 24.49 4.46 -18.77
C LEU A 221 25.45 4.69 -17.61
N ALA A 222 26.74 4.43 -17.77
CA ALA A 222 27.75 4.52 -16.69
C ALA A 222 27.81 5.93 -16.07
N ASP A 223 27.58 6.98 -16.85
CA ASP A 223 27.52 8.38 -16.43
C ASP A 223 26.08 8.89 -16.22
N GLY A 224 25.09 8.01 -16.30
CA GLY A 224 23.67 8.31 -16.13
C GLY A 224 23.14 8.12 -14.70
N ILE A 225 21.82 8.10 -14.58
CA ILE A 225 21.11 7.84 -13.32
C ILE A 225 20.99 6.33 -13.11
N HIS A 226 21.61 5.81 -12.06
CA HIS A 226 21.58 4.39 -11.72
C HIS A 226 20.34 4.04 -10.87
N PHE A 227 19.16 4.22 -11.46
CA PHE A 227 17.88 4.02 -10.76
C PHE A 227 17.47 2.55 -10.72
N TRP A 228 17.65 1.85 -11.84
CA TRP A 228 17.32 0.44 -12.01
C TRP A 228 18.54 -0.45 -11.87
N ASN A 229 18.35 -1.69 -11.41
CA ASN A 229 19.37 -2.73 -11.40
C ASN A 229 18.75 -4.10 -11.62
N SER A 230 19.59 -5.14 -11.69
CA SER A 230 19.18 -6.52 -11.91
C SER A 230 20.14 -7.51 -11.25
N GLY A 231 19.81 -8.80 -11.31
CA GLY A 231 20.69 -9.89 -10.88
C GLY A 231 21.86 -10.19 -11.81
N ASN A 232 22.05 -9.44 -12.90
CA ASN A 232 23.06 -9.71 -13.93
C ASN A 232 24.49 -9.82 -13.38
N LYS A 233 24.89 -8.91 -12.48
CA LYS A 233 26.23 -8.93 -11.88
C LYS A 233 26.49 -10.24 -11.14
N GLY A 234 25.48 -10.78 -10.45
CA GLY A 234 25.56 -12.08 -9.80
C GLY A 234 25.62 -13.25 -10.79
N ALA A 235 24.79 -13.20 -11.80
CA ALA A 235 24.69 -14.23 -12.82
C ALA A 235 25.90 -14.28 -13.78
N SER A 236 26.61 -13.17 -13.94
CA SER A 236 27.80 -13.06 -14.82
C SER A 236 28.95 -14.00 -14.43
N ILE A 237 29.03 -14.45 -13.17
CA ILE A 237 29.98 -15.49 -12.74
C ILE A 237 29.79 -16.79 -13.55
N GLY A 238 28.54 -17.11 -13.92
CA GLY A 238 28.18 -18.23 -14.78
C GLY A 238 28.01 -17.87 -16.27
N ASN A 239 28.50 -16.69 -16.69
CA ASN A 239 28.29 -16.14 -18.02
C ASN A 239 26.81 -16.05 -18.44
N ALA A 240 25.91 -15.83 -17.49
CA ALA A 240 24.48 -15.65 -17.74
C ALA A 240 24.09 -14.16 -17.64
N THR A 241 23.18 -13.74 -18.51
CA THR A 241 22.58 -12.41 -18.53
C THR A 241 21.06 -12.60 -18.47
N PRO A 242 20.46 -12.66 -17.25
CA PRO A 242 19.01 -12.82 -17.09
C PRO A 242 18.18 -11.61 -17.54
N THR A 243 18.74 -10.41 -17.53
CA THR A 243 18.05 -9.17 -17.88
C THR A 243 18.82 -8.45 -18.97
N ASP A 244 18.15 -8.16 -20.09
CA ASP A 244 18.75 -7.47 -21.23
C ASP A 244 17.71 -6.63 -21.96
N LYS A 245 18.14 -5.75 -22.85
CA LYS A 245 17.25 -5.06 -23.77
C LYS A 245 16.74 -5.98 -24.87
N THR A 246 15.57 -5.68 -25.38
CA THR A 246 15.00 -6.28 -26.59
C THR A 246 14.45 -5.20 -27.51
N THR A 247 14.38 -5.49 -28.82
CA THR A 247 13.70 -4.65 -29.82
C THR A 247 12.23 -5.03 -30.02
N ASP A 248 11.72 -6.00 -29.28
CA ASP A 248 10.30 -6.29 -29.18
C ASP A 248 9.69 -5.28 -28.22
N VAL A 249 9.26 -4.12 -28.72
CA VAL A 249 8.71 -2.99 -28.00
C VAL A 249 7.19 -2.96 -28.10
N ARG A 250 6.51 -2.27 -27.18
CA ARG A 250 5.07 -2.13 -27.24
C ARG A 250 4.60 -1.34 -28.48
N PRO A 251 3.43 -1.63 -29.04
CA PRO A 251 2.87 -0.86 -30.16
C PRO A 251 2.64 0.61 -29.77
N GLY A 252 3.06 1.52 -30.64
CA GLY A 252 2.83 2.94 -30.48
C GLY A 252 3.83 3.68 -29.56
N THR A 253 4.82 2.99 -28.99
CA THR A 253 5.95 3.66 -28.33
C THR A 253 6.81 4.38 -29.36
N SER A 254 7.52 5.43 -28.93
CA SER A 254 8.61 6.05 -29.69
C SER A 254 9.96 5.41 -29.39
N GLY A 255 10.01 4.52 -28.40
CA GLY A 255 11.19 3.79 -27.99
C GLY A 255 11.60 2.72 -28.99
N ILE A 256 12.85 2.26 -28.88
CA ILE A 256 13.44 1.20 -29.71
C ILE A 256 13.82 -0.03 -28.89
N TYR A 257 13.80 0.09 -27.57
CA TYR A 257 14.09 -0.99 -26.63
C TYR A 257 12.99 -1.15 -25.59
N ALA A 258 12.90 -2.37 -25.07
CA ALA A 258 12.14 -2.75 -23.87
C ALA A 258 13.05 -3.61 -23.00
N ALA A 259 12.69 -3.82 -21.73
CA ALA A 259 13.45 -4.69 -20.83
C ALA A 259 12.93 -6.13 -20.90
N GLN A 260 13.79 -7.08 -21.26
CA GLN A 260 13.49 -8.52 -21.26
C GLN A 260 14.14 -9.21 -20.07
N LEU A 261 13.34 -9.88 -19.27
CA LEU A 261 13.69 -10.58 -18.06
C LEU A 261 13.50 -12.09 -18.31
N SER A 262 14.59 -12.87 -18.34
CA SER A 262 14.57 -14.29 -18.67
C SER A 262 15.33 -15.07 -17.59
N SER A 263 14.63 -15.86 -16.79
CA SER A 263 15.28 -16.68 -15.76
C SER A 263 16.27 -17.67 -16.37
N LYS A 264 17.47 -17.77 -15.80
CA LYS A 264 18.57 -18.60 -16.34
C LYS A 264 19.28 -19.36 -15.23
N LEU A 265 19.94 -20.45 -15.58
CA LEU A 265 20.88 -21.10 -14.67
C LEU A 265 22.20 -20.34 -14.68
N ALA A 266 22.70 -19.99 -13.51
CA ALA A 266 23.96 -19.31 -13.31
C ALA A 266 24.81 -20.02 -12.25
N GLY A 267 26.12 -19.97 -12.38
CA GLY A 267 27.07 -20.57 -11.46
C GLY A 267 28.27 -21.18 -12.15
N LEU A 268 29.13 -21.81 -11.34
CA LEU A 268 30.32 -22.53 -11.80
C LEU A 268 30.03 -24.02 -11.93
N VAL A 269 30.94 -24.78 -12.63
CA VAL A 269 30.80 -26.20 -12.82
C VAL A 269 30.57 -26.94 -11.49
N GLY A 270 29.44 -27.64 -11.40
CA GLY A 270 29.02 -28.39 -10.22
C GLY A 270 28.20 -27.64 -9.19
N VAL A 271 28.07 -26.30 -9.32
CA VAL A 271 27.26 -25.49 -8.41
C VAL A 271 26.48 -24.44 -9.24
N THR A 272 25.30 -24.82 -9.72
CA THR A 272 24.42 -23.92 -10.44
C THR A 272 23.15 -23.64 -9.65
N LYS A 273 22.65 -22.40 -9.71
CA LYS A 273 21.38 -21.98 -9.17
C LYS A 273 20.56 -21.24 -10.23
N LEU A 274 19.27 -21.15 -10.03
CA LEU A 274 18.42 -20.30 -10.84
C LEU A 274 18.73 -18.84 -10.49
N ALA A 275 19.03 -18.02 -11.50
CA ALA A 275 19.03 -16.58 -11.44
C ALA A 275 17.73 -16.13 -12.14
N ALA A 276 16.78 -15.63 -11.37
CA ALA A 276 15.54 -15.08 -11.92
C ALA A 276 15.85 -13.87 -12.80
N GLY A 277 15.20 -13.78 -13.95
CA GLY A 277 15.15 -12.56 -14.74
C GLY A 277 14.39 -11.51 -13.93
N ASN A 278 15.06 -10.49 -13.45
CA ASN A 278 14.50 -9.45 -12.61
C ASN A 278 15.01 -8.05 -12.96
N LEU A 279 14.21 -7.07 -12.63
CA LEU A 279 14.53 -5.65 -12.70
C LEU A 279 13.98 -5.00 -11.44
N PHE A 280 14.76 -4.18 -10.76
CA PHE A 280 14.35 -3.54 -9.51
C PHE A 280 14.99 -2.17 -9.33
N THR A 281 14.36 -1.31 -8.57
CA THR A 281 14.92 -0.03 -8.13
C THR A 281 15.84 -0.27 -6.94
N GLY A 282 17.13 0.08 -7.09
CA GLY A 282 18.16 -0.18 -6.08
C GLY A 282 19.48 -0.62 -6.68
N ILE A 283 20.25 -1.40 -5.95
CA ILE A 283 21.59 -1.87 -6.37
C ILE A 283 21.75 -3.38 -6.15
N PHE A 284 22.60 -4.02 -6.99
CA PHE A 284 23.15 -5.33 -6.68
C PHE A 284 24.39 -5.14 -5.81
N TYR A 285 24.26 -5.40 -4.52
CA TYR A 285 25.35 -5.18 -3.55
C TYR A 285 26.53 -6.15 -3.76
N GLY A 286 26.24 -7.47 -3.88
CA GLY A 286 27.32 -8.45 -4.05
C GLY A 286 26.87 -9.90 -3.87
N ILE A 287 27.87 -10.79 -3.86
CA ILE A 287 27.67 -12.24 -3.66
C ILE A 287 28.32 -12.65 -2.35
N ARG A 288 27.67 -13.56 -1.66
CA ARG A 288 28.17 -14.27 -0.49
C ARG A 288 28.18 -15.78 -0.73
N ASN A 289 29.16 -16.46 -0.20
CA ASN A 289 29.28 -17.93 -0.32
C ASN A 289 29.13 -18.44 -1.77
N ILE A 290 29.66 -17.66 -2.75
CA ILE A 290 29.70 -17.99 -4.20
C ILE A 290 28.32 -18.03 -4.87
N THR A 291 27.25 -18.35 -4.15
CA THR A 291 25.94 -18.68 -4.73
C THR A 291 24.77 -17.87 -4.22
N HIS A 292 25.00 -16.95 -3.29
CA HIS A 292 23.94 -16.13 -2.70
C HIS A 292 24.14 -14.66 -3.05
N GLY A 293 23.12 -14.07 -3.66
CA GLY A 293 23.08 -12.65 -3.98
C GLY A 293 22.56 -11.83 -2.80
N ILE A 294 23.12 -10.63 -2.67
CA ILE A 294 22.60 -9.56 -1.83
C ILE A 294 22.27 -8.41 -2.74
N VAL A 295 21.02 -7.97 -2.70
CA VAL A 295 20.57 -6.76 -3.37
C VAL A 295 20.05 -5.78 -2.32
N CYS A 296 20.17 -4.48 -2.59
CA CYS A 296 19.61 -3.47 -1.73
C CYS A 296 18.55 -2.71 -2.52
N PHE A 297 17.29 -2.84 -2.08
CA PHE A 297 16.15 -2.18 -2.70
C PHE A 297 15.96 -0.77 -2.17
N GLY A 298 15.23 0.00 -2.93
CA GLY A 298 14.85 1.38 -2.67
C GLY A 298 15.66 2.36 -3.51
N GLN A 299 15.00 3.45 -3.87
CA GLN A 299 15.61 4.66 -4.40
C GLN A 299 14.96 5.86 -3.69
N PRO A 300 15.69 6.95 -3.40
CA PRO A 300 15.14 8.14 -2.77
C PRO A 300 13.93 8.66 -3.56
N PHE A 301 12.80 8.85 -2.88
CA PHE A 301 11.56 9.24 -3.51
C PHE A 301 10.57 9.78 -2.48
N GLU A 302 10.05 10.98 -2.67
CA GLU A 302 9.19 11.65 -1.69
C GLU A 302 7.76 11.89 -2.17
N ALA A 303 7.48 11.66 -3.48
CA ALA A 303 6.13 11.86 -4.02
C ALA A 303 5.22 10.65 -3.73
N ARG A 304 3.92 10.86 -3.88
CA ARG A 304 2.87 9.87 -3.60
C ARG A 304 2.08 9.55 -4.87
N PRO A 305 2.59 8.65 -5.75
CA PRO A 305 1.86 8.22 -6.94
C PRO A 305 0.63 7.41 -6.56
N THR A 306 -0.43 7.54 -7.35
CA THR A 306 -1.67 6.77 -7.14
C THR A 306 -1.62 5.39 -7.80
N ALA A 307 -0.81 5.24 -8.87
CA ALA A 307 -0.61 3.96 -9.55
C ALA A 307 0.73 3.88 -10.27
N LEU A 308 1.14 2.63 -10.59
CA LEU A 308 2.13 2.30 -11.60
C LEU A 308 1.41 1.85 -12.87
N HIS A 309 1.68 2.51 -13.98
CA HIS A 309 1.20 2.14 -15.31
C HIS A 309 2.35 1.61 -16.16
N GLY A 310 2.04 0.81 -17.17
CA GLY A 310 3.02 0.32 -18.13
C GLY A 310 2.48 -0.80 -19.01
N TRP A 311 3.41 -1.46 -19.71
CA TRP A 311 3.10 -2.52 -20.66
C TRP A 311 3.95 -3.75 -20.38
N PHE A 312 3.38 -4.94 -20.62
CA PHE A 312 4.12 -6.18 -20.48
C PHE A 312 3.70 -7.25 -21.50
N LYS A 313 4.60 -8.21 -21.72
CA LYS A 313 4.33 -9.54 -22.28
C LYS A 313 4.89 -10.56 -21.29
N TYR A 314 4.24 -11.69 -21.15
CA TYR A 314 4.72 -12.73 -20.25
C TYR A 314 4.56 -14.12 -20.86
N ASN A 315 5.63 -14.88 -20.87
CA ASN A 315 5.61 -16.31 -21.16
C ASN A 315 5.77 -17.09 -19.85
N GLN A 316 4.72 -17.77 -19.42
CA GLN A 316 4.73 -18.61 -18.24
C GLN A 316 5.41 -19.94 -18.54
N GLY A 317 6.50 -20.23 -17.85
CA GLY A 317 7.14 -21.55 -17.85
C GLY A 317 6.58 -22.47 -16.78
N MET A 318 6.98 -23.74 -16.84
CA MET A 318 6.80 -24.70 -15.74
C MET A 318 8.08 -24.70 -14.91
N LEU A 319 7.97 -24.76 -13.58
CA LEU A 319 9.11 -24.75 -12.67
C LEU A 319 10.13 -25.84 -13.06
N THR A 320 11.33 -25.42 -13.39
CA THR A 320 12.47 -26.29 -13.66
C THR A 320 13.40 -26.42 -12.46
N ASN A 321 13.36 -25.42 -11.57
CA ASN A 321 14.18 -25.33 -10.37
C ASN A 321 13.32 -25.01 -9.16
N VAL A 322 13.57 -25.74 -8.08
CA VAL A 322 12.97 -25.51 -6.77
C VAL A 322 14.10 -25.49 -5.75
N GLY A 323 14.25 -24.36 -5.06
CA GLY A 323 15.26 -24.18 -4.02
C GLY A 323 15.02 -25.08 -2.80
N SER A 324 16.04 -25.24 -1.98
CA SER A 324 15.94 -26.02 -0.73
C SER A 324 15.03 -25.36 0.33
N THR A 325 14.86 -24.05 0.24
CA THR A 325 13.97 -23.26 1.10
C THR A 325 12.73 -22.87 0.30
N GLN A 326 11.55 -23.00 0.90
CA GLN A 326 10.27 -22.70 0.27
C GLN A 326 9.65 -21.43 0.89
N PRO A 327 8.80 -20.71 0.14
CA PRO A 327 8.01 -19.63 0.74
C PRO A 327 7.09 -20.17 1.85
N PRO A 328 6.85 -19.42 2.92
CA PRO A 328 5.99 -19.86 4.01
C PRO A 328 4.58 -20.28 3.53
N GLY A 329 4.12 -21.45 3.96
CA GLY A 329 2.79 -21.95 3.63
C GLY A 329 2.61 -22.45 2.17
N ILE A 330 3.66 -22.46 1.35
CA ILE A 330 3.62 -22.86 -0.05
C ILE A 330 4.55 -24.07 -0.27
N ASN A 331 4.08 -25.07 -1.00
CA ASN A 331 4.87 -26.26 -1.35
C ASN A 331 4.93 -26.44 -2.87
N LEU A 332 5.92 -25.81 -3.48
CA LEU A 332 6.14 -25.82 -4.93
C LEU A 332 6.98 -27.05 -5.34
N LYS A 333 6.70 -27.56 -6.54
CA LYS A 333 7.38 -28.73 -7.12
C LYS A 333 7.80 -28.42 -8.56
N VAL A 334 8.85 -29.10 -9.02
CA VAL A 334 9.20 -29.11 -10.45
C VAL A 334 7.98 -29.56 -11.25
N GLY A 335 7.64 -28.82 -12.29
CA GLY A 335 6.44 -29.03 -13.10
C GLY A 335 5.20 -28.25 -12.69
N ASP A 336 5.21 -27.53 -11.54
CA ASP A 336 4.17 -26.57 -11.24
C ASP A 336 4.31 -25.31 -12.13
N PRO A 337 3.26 -24.52 -12.36
CA PRO A 337 3.37 -23.25 -13.09
C PRO A 337 4.30 -22.26 -12.38
N ASP A 338 5.22 -21.65 -13.12
CA ASP A 338 6.01 -20.53 -12.63
C ASP A 338 5.24 -19.24 -12.88
N ASN A 339 5.18 -18.36 -11.88
CA ASN A 339 4.44 -17.11 -11.97
C ASN A 339 5.42 -15.93 -12.00
N GLY A 340 5.12 -14.94 -12.82
CA GLY A 340 5.80 -13.64 -12.78
C GLY A 340 5.16 -12.69 -11.76
N MET A 341 5.82 -11.55 -11.53
CA MET A 341 5.34 -10.52 -10.61
C MET A 341 5.83 -9.14 -11.04
N ILE A 342 4.92 -8.16 -10.99
CA ILE A 342 5.25 -6.74 -11.00
C ILE A 342 4.67 -6.15 -9.72
N TYR A 343 5.45 -5.39 -8.95
CA TYR A 343 4.93 -4.65 -7.81
C TYR A 343 5.61 -3.31 -7.61
N ILE A 344 4.91 -2.43 -6.94
CA ILE A 344 5.39 -1.13 -6.50
C ILE A 344 5.09 -0.93 -5.02
N ALA A 345 6.03 -0.31 -4.31
CA ALA A 345 5.84 0.14 -2.95
C ALA A 345 6.47 1.52 -2.75
N VAL A 346 5.86 2.34 -1.92
CA VAL A 346 6.45 3.55 -1.36
C VAL A 346 6.45 3.45 0.16
N GLY A 347 7.50 3.92 0.82
CA GLY A 347 7.62 3.75 2.27
C GLY A 347 8.75 4.54 2.91
N THR A 348 8.97 4.30 4.20
CA THR A 348 9.95 5.00 5.07
C THR A 348 10.95 4.01 5.64
N TRP A 349 11.70 3.35 4.78
CA TRP A 349 12.74 2.41 5.21
C TRP A 349 14.02 3.14 5.63
N THR A 350 14.69 2.62 6.66
CA THR A 350 16.01 3.06 7.10
C THR A 350 17.03 1.93 6.99
N PRO A 351 18.32 2.22 6.71
CA PRO A 351 19.32 1.17 6.61
C PRO A 351 19.62 0.49 7.95
N GLU A 352 19.40 1.17 9.08
CA GLU A 352 19.58 0.63 10.43
C GLU A 352 18.57 -0.48 10.75
N GLU A 353 17.35 -0.35 10.24
CA GLU A 353 16.26 -1.28 10.52
C GLU A 353 16.12 -2.34 9.42
N TYR A 354 16.28 -1.96 8.16
CA TYR A 354 16.03 -2.83 7.00
C TYR A 354 17.28 -3.19 6.21
N GLY A 355 18.42 -2.56 6.50
CA GLY A 355 19.68 -2.74 5.77
C GLY A 355 20.61 -3.80 6.34
N ILE A 356 20.23 -4.47 7.42
CA ILE A 356 21.08 -5.44 8.14
C ILE A 356 20.58 -6.86 7.88
N SER A 357 21.49 -7.76 7.50
CA SER A 357 21.22 -9.19 7.44
C SER A 357 22.38 -9.98 8.05
N GLN A 358 22.05 -10.99 8.86
CA GLN A 358 23.05 -11.83 9.54
C GLN A 358 24.14 -11.04 10.30
N GLY A 359 23.78 -9.86 10.86
CA GLY A 359 24.71 -9.01 11.60
C GLY A 359 25.66 -8.14 10.74
N GLU A 360 25.52 -8.20 9.41
CA GLU A 360 26.28 -7.35 8.47
C GLU A 360 25.40 -6.21 7.92
N GLN A 361 25.97 -5.01 7.78
CA GLN A 361 25.31 -3.87 7.16
C GLN A 361 25.49 -3.92 5.64
N PHE A 362 24.41 -3.93 4.89
CA PHE A 362 24.39 -3.91 3.43
C PHE A 362 23.67 -2.68 2.88
N GLY A 363 22.55 -2.32 3.49
CA GLY A 363 21.77 -1.16 3.08
C GLY A 363 22.47 0.17 3.34
N SER A 364 22.14 1.16 2.55
CA SER A 364 22.61 2.55 2.67
C SER A 364 21.41 3.49 2.78
N ALA A 365 21.66 4.79 3.03
CA ALA A 365 20.59 5.80 3.02
C ALA A 365 19.86 5.89 1.68
N GLU A 366 20.51 5.54 0.57
CA GLU A 366 19.92 5.55 -0.78
C GLU A 366 19.18 4.24 -1.10
N ASN A 367 19.69 3.10 -0.62
CA ASN A 367 19.15 1.77 -0.89
C ASN A 367 19.00 1.01 0.44
N PRO A 368 17.99 1.32 1.27
CA PRO A 368 17.96 0.92 2.67
C PRO A 368 17.59 -0.55 2.92
N ILE A 369 16.96 -1.26 1.97
CA ILE A 369 16.39 -2.58 2.21
C ILE A 369 17.32 -3.67 1.70
N ALA A 370 17.97 -4.41 2.58
CA ALA A 370 18.83 -5.54 2.22
C ALA A 370 18.02 -6.82 2.02
N ILE A 371 18.04 -7.35 0.80
CA ILE A 371 17.48 -8.66 0.43
C ILE A 371 18.64 -9.65 0.31
N ASP A 372 18.77 -10.54 1.26
CA ASP A 372 19.85 -11.54 1.35
C ASP A 372 19.29 -12.94 1.11
N THR A 373 19.61 -13.56 -0.02
CA THR A 373 19.10 -14.88 -0.38
C THR A 373 19.56 -16.01 0.55
N ARG A 374 20.43 -15.73 1.53
CA ARG A 374 20.77 -16.65 2.63
C ARG A 374 19.75 -16.58 3.77
N ASN A 375 18.98 -15.51 3.84
CA ASN A 375 18.11 -15.18 4.97
C ASN A 375 16.71 -14.77 4.50
N PRO A 376 15.76 -15.73 4.40
CA PRO A 376 14.41 -15.43 3.93
C PRO A 376 13.66 -14.38 4.77
N SER A 377 14.04 -14.14 6.03
CA SER A 377 13.43 -13.08 6.85
C SER A 377 13.85 -11.66 6.42
N SER A 378 14.84 -11.52 5.53
CA SER A 378 15.22 -10.25 4.92
C SER A 378 14.43 -9.93 3.65
N PHE A 379 13.62 -10.86 3.14
CA PHE A 379 12.90 -10.64 1.89
C PHE A 379 11.84 -9.55 2.07
N PHE A 380 11.51 -8.87 0.97
CA PHE A 380 10.59 -7.75 1.00
C PHE A 380 9.22 -8.18 1.54
N ASP A 381 8.78 -7.51 2.62
CA ASP A 381 7.48 -7.74 3.25
C ASP A 381 6.55 -6.56 2.98
N PRO A 382 5.50 -6.74 2.17
CA PRO A 382 4.50 -5.69 1.91
C PRO A 382 3.65 -5.34 3.14
N ALA A 383 3.63 -6.18 4.19
CA ALA A 383 2.93 -5.92 5.44
C ALA A 383 3.80 -5.15 6.46
N SER A 384 5.06 -4.85 6.13
CA SER A 384 5.94 -4.06 6.99
C SER A 384 5.31 -2.69 7.34
N PRO A 385 5.42 -2.21 8.59
CA PRO A 385 4.94 -0.88 8.99
C PRO A 385 5.64 0.28 8.27
N ALA A 386 6.80 0.05 7.66
CA ALA A 386 7.48 1.04 6.82
C ALA A 386 6.78 1.26 5.48
N VAL A 387 5.99 0.30 4.99
CA VAL A 387 5.22 0.44 3.74
C VAL A 387 4.08 1.43 3.96
N ILE A 388 4.01 2.47 3.12
CA ILE A 388 2.96 3.49 3.14
C ILE A 388 1.93 3.21 2.05
N GLY A 389 2.39 2.85 0.85
CA GLY A 389 1.57 2.49 -0.28
C GLY A 389 2.13 1.26 -0.99
N TYR A 390 1.25 0.36 -1.43
CA TYR A 390 1.63 -0.89 -2.09
C TYR A 390 0.61 -1.28 -3.17
N GLY A 391 1.12 -1.80 -4.28
CA GLY A 391 0.34 -2.42 -5.34
C GLY A 391 1.10 -3.55 -6.03
N GLN A 392 0.41 -4.57 -6.51
CA GLN A 392 1.02 -5.70 -7.20
C GLN A 392 0.17 -6.26 -8.34
N LEU A 393 0.83 -6.84 -9.33
CA LEU A 393 0.25 -7.59 -10.44
C LEU A 393 0.93 -8.96 -10.54
N PRO A 394 0.34 -10.04 -10.01
CA PRO A 394 0.82 -11.38 -10.23
C PRO A 394 0.49 -11.83 -11.66
N LEU A 395 1.48 -12.39 -12.37
CA LEU A 395 1.36 -12.91 -13.73
C LEU A 395 1.25 -14.43 -13.65
N THR A 396 0.05 -14.95 -13.76
CA THR A 396 -0.28 -16.36 -13.54
C THR A 396 -0.64 -17.13 -14.81
N THR A 397 -0.55 -16.49 -15.97
CA THR A 397 -0.78 -17.08 -17.29
C THR A 397 0.07 -16.35 -18.34
N SER A 398 0.24 -16.98 -19.50
CA SER A 398 0.98 -16.36 -20.61
C SER A 398 0.15 -15.31 -21.34
N TYR A 399 0.82 -14.22 -21.73
CA TYR A 399 0.32 -13.15 -22.58
C TYR A 399 1.33 -12.95 -23.73
N SER A 400 1.01 -13.49 -24.91
CA SER A 400 1.87 -13.40 -26.11
C SER A 400 1.87 -12.02 -26.75
N GLU A 401 0.79 -11.29 -26.58
CA GLU A 401 0.64 -9.90 -27.05
C GLU A 401 0.89 -8.92 -25.92
N TRP A 402 1.32 -7.72 -26.26
CA TRP A 402 1.48 -6.64 -25.30
C TRP A 402 0.17 -6.35 -24.56
N GLN A 403 0.24 -6.32 -23.23
CA GLN A 403 -0.85 -5.97 -22.34
C GLN A 403 -0.52 -4.65 -21.65
N GLU A 404 -1.46 -3.74 -21.67
CA GLU A 404 -1.44 -2.55 -20.83
C GLU A 404 -1.85 -2.92 -19.41
N PHE A 405 -1.23 -2.30 -18.43
CA PHE A 405 -1.62 -2.52 -17.03
C PHE A 405 -1.56 -1.22 -16.24
N THR A 406 -2.38 -1.17 -15.20
CA THR A 406 -2.33 -0.14 -14.16
C THR A 406 -2.45 -0.82 -12.81
N ILE A 407 -1.45 -0.65 -11.96
CA ILE A 407 -1.41 -1.17 -10.60
C ILE A 407 -1.72 -0.03 -9.62
N PRO A 408 -2.93 0.06 -9.06
CA PRO A 408 -3.23 1.07 -8.05
C PRO A 408 -2.45 0.81 -6.75
N LEU A 409 -1.92 1.86 -6.14
CA LEU A 409 -1.33 1.78 -4.82
C LEU A 409 -2.42 1.94 -3.75
N LYS A 410 -2.48 0.96 -2.85
CA LYS A 410 -3.29 1.06 -1.63
C LYS A 410 -2.46 1.71 -0.54
N TYR A 411 -2.87 2.89 -0.13
CA TYR A 411 -2.22 3.65 0.94
C TYR A 411 -2.82 3.33 2.30
N VAL A 412 -1.98 3.19 3.31
CA VAL A 412 -2.41 2.98 4.71
C VAL A 412 -2.78 4.29 5.41
N ALA A 413 -2.28 5.43 4.92
CA ALA A 413 -2.59 6.76 5.41
C ALA A 413 -2.29 7.81 4.34
N THR A 414 -3.11 8.88 4.27
CA THR A 414 -2.95 9.97 3.31
C THR A 414 -1.96 11.04 3.76
N ASN A 415 -1.69 11.14 5.06
CA ASN A 415 -0.80 12.13 5.69
C ASN A 415 0.65 11.64 5.89
N ARG A 416 0.99 10.42 5.49
CA ARG A 416 2.36 9.91 5.55
C ARG A 416 3.08 10.16 4.23
N LYS A 417 4.30 10.70 4.31
CA LYS A 417 5.15 10.96 3.16
C LYS A 417 6.25 9.89 3.06
N PRO A 418 6.47 9.27 1.88
CA PRO A 418 7.54 8.30 1.72
C PRO A 418 8.91 8.97 1.67
N THR A 419 9.94 8.18 1.88
CA THR A 419 11.35 8.53 1.64
C THR A 419 11.95 7.75 0.48
N HIS A 420 11.33 6.61 0.13
CA HIS A 420 11.83 5.71 -0.91
C HIS A 420 10.70 5.08 -1.72
N ILE A 421 11.06 4.69 -2.96
CA ILE A 421 10.24 3.88 -3.85
C ILE A 421 10.94 2.55 -4.14
N VAL A 422 10.15 1.48 -4.21
CA VAL A 422 10.56 0.15 -4.67
C VAL A 422 9.66 -0.26 -5.81
N VAL A 423 10.23 -0.53 -6.99
CA VAL A 423 9.54 -1.16 -8.12
C VAL A 423 10.31 -2.41 -8.49
N VAL A 424 9.61 -3.53 -8.62
CA VAL A 424 10.22 -4.81 -8.97
C VAL A 424 9.39 -5.48 -10.06
N CYS A 425 10.09 -5.94 -11.12
CA CYS A 425 9.57 -6.81 -12.14
C CYS A 425 10.36 -8.12 -12.10
N SER A 426 9.70 -9.27 -12.06
CA SER A 426 10.36 -10.57 -12.03
C SER A 426 9.64 -11.60 -12.91
N ALA A 427 10.38 -12.29 -13.76
CA ALA A 427 9.87 -13.38 -14.58
C ALA A 427 9.51 -14.63 -13.75
N SER A 428 10.13 -14.78 -12.56
CA SER A 428 9.86 -15.86 -11.60
C SER A 428 9.65 -15.25 -10.21
N ARG A 429 8.42 -15.25 -9.73
CA ARG A 429 8.00 -14.62 -8.47
C ARG A 429 8.84 -15.02 -7.26
N TRP A 430 9.25 -16.28 -7.22
CA TRP A 430 9.99 -16.86 -6.10
C TRP A 430 11.49 -16.96 -6.35
N GLY A 431 12.03 -16.05 -7.19
CA GLY A 431 13.44 -16.00 -7.55
C GLY A 431 14.37 -15.86 -6.36
N ASP A 432 13.99 -15.15 -5.30
CA ASP A 432 14.78 -15.00 -4.06
C ASP A 432 14.96 -16.33 -3.32
N TYR A 433 14.05 -17.30 -3.52
CA TYR A 433 14.15 -18.68 -3.07
C TYR A 433 14.87 -19.61 -4.07
N PHE A 434 15.39 -19.07 -5.18
CA PHE A 434 15.93 -19.84 -6.31
C PHE A 434 14.90 -20.80 -6.95
N ILE A 435 13.63 -20.39 -6.93
CA ILE A 435 12.51 -21.13 -7.52
C ILE A 435 12.06 -20.40 -8.78
N GLY A 436 11.94 -21.14 -9.88
CA GLY A 436 11.48 -20.59 -11.16
C GLY A 436 11.76 -21.51 -12.34
N SER A 437 11.51 -20.98 -13.54
CA SER A 437 11.66 -21.67 -14.81
C SER A 437 12.58 -20.93 -15.77
N THR A 438 13.50 -21.66 -16.38
CA THR A 438 14.37 -21.12 -17.45
C THR A 438 13.61 -20.78 -18.74
N SER A 439 12.34 -21.16 -18.85
CA SER A 439 11.44 -20.77 -19.95
C SER A 439 10.52 -19.60 -19.62
N SER A 440 10.50 -19.14 -18.36
CA SER A 440 9.74 -17.92 -17.99
C SER A 440 10.45 -16.68 -18.52
N VAL A 441 9.69 -15.85 -19.24
CA VAL A 441 10.18 -14.60 -19.82
C VAL A 441 9.12 -13.50 -19.57
N LEU A 442 9.54 -12.42 -18.98
CA LEU A 442 8.76 -11.18 -18.82
C LEU A 442 9.43 -10.08 -19.65
N VAL A 443 8.66 -9.40 -20.47
CA VAL A 443 9.09 -8.17 -21.14
C VAL A 443 8.26 -7.02 -20.58
N VAL A 444 8.90 -5.91 -20.20
CA VAL A 444 8.23 -4.71 -19.71
C VAL A 444 8.69 -3.49 -20.46
N ASP A 445 7.79 -2.53 -20.65
CA ASP A 445 8.04 -1.32 -21.42
C ASP A 445 7.21 -0.15 -20.87
N ASP A 446 7.72 1.07 -21.07
CA ASP A 446 7.07 2.35 -20.75
C ASP A 446 6.39 2.37 -19.36
N LEU A 447 7.19 2.07 -18.32
CA LEU A 447 6.74 2.20 -16.93
C LEU A 447 6.66 3.67 -16.52
N GLU A 448 5.49 4.09 -16.05
CA GLU A 448 5.25 5.46 -15.60
C GLU A 448 4.43 5.51 -14.30
N LEU A 449 4.60 6.59 -13.55
CA LEU A 449 3.85 6.84 -12.32
C LEU A 449 2.64 7.72 -12.63
N ILE A 450 1.47 7.28 -12.19
CA ILE A 450 0.23 8.05 -12.24
C ILE A 450 0.06 8.79 -10.92
N TYR A 451 -0.34 10.07 -11.00
CA TYR A 451 -0.49 10.94 -9.83
C TYR A 451 -1.91 11.46 -9.64
N ASP A 452 -2.78 11.22 -10.59
CA ASP A 452 -4.20 11.51 -10.45
C ASP A 452 -4.94 10.26 -9.95
N ARG A 453 -6.12 10.45 -9.36
CA ARG A 453 -6.93 9.32 -8.94
C ARG A 453 -7.40 8.55 -10.16
N LEU A 454 -7.22 7.25 -10.12
CA LEU A 454 -7.86 6.36 -11.09
C LEU A 454 -9.38 6.44 -10.87
N ASP A 455 -10.14 6.65 -11.94
CA ASP A 455 -11.59 6.58 -11.89
C ASP A 455 -12.05 5.25 -11.29
N LYS A 456 -13.16 5.25 -10.53
CA LYS A 456 -13.73 4.07 -9.85
C LYS A 456 -14.13 2.92 -10.81
N THR A 457 -13.81 3.03 -12.11
CA THR A 457 -14.12 2.04 -13.15
C THR A 457 -13.10 0.91 -13.29
N GLY A 458 -12.11 0.86 -12.39
CA GLY A 458 -11.08 -0.19 -12.33
C GLY A 458 -11.26 -1.12 -11.11
N GLU A 459 -12.49 -1.66 -10.88
CA GLU A 459 -12.68 -2.85 -10.04
C GLU A 459 -12.39 -4.13 -10.82
#